data_4475cad81448f41e8da8d40e7d3a082c
#
_entry.id   4475cad81448f41e8da8d40e7d3a082c
#
_cell.length_a   1.000
_cell.length_b   1.000
_cell.length_c   1.000
_cell.angle_alpha   90.00
_cell.angle_beta   90.00
_cell.angle_gamma   90.00
#
_symmetry.space_group_name_H-M   'P 1'
#
loop_
_entity.id
_entity.type
_entity.pdbx_description
1 polymer ?
#
loop_
_entity_poly.entity_id
_entity_poly.type
_entity_poly.pdbx_seq_one_letter_code
_entity_poly.pdbx_strand_id
1 'polypeptide(L)'
;MNDFVDAVRDDTSLLIAIAGASGSGKTFSALKMATGLAQGEPIYAIDTEAKRMLHYADQFKFKHMDMKPPFTPEAYIDAIQKAERAGAKVIIIDSTSDEYEGVGGLQEMHDEEVARLARKPYDRLEGWEIDKFNAPAWKVPKTRHKTRLMSPLRQVRAYIIFCLRAEEKIKFVKVFDERSNREKTAIESAGWVPICEKRFMYEMTMSFTVTPDNPGVPLIEDGQAVHGKIQSQHLPFFPAGKRVDEECGRKLRAWARGENTSASQDPPASSSRQADTGAGPLSSSQEPAPTHDRALLTEYHQKLAGEISREDLISSHEEFKPRFAKANEATAEAAKSILRAHTMRLKDEADADTTNTYVQGLIDGE
;
A
#
# COMPACT_ATOMS: atom_id res chain seq x y z
N MET A 1 19.66 -28.44 -21.04
CA MET A 1 20.14 -27.08 -20.73
C MET A 1 19.68 -26.75 -19.34
N ASN A 2 20.54 -26.14 -18.54
CA ASN A 2 20.09 -25.67 -17.20
C ASN A 2 19.40 -24.31 -17.40
N ASP A 3 18.09 -24.27 -17.19
CA ASP A 3 17.28 -23.05 -17.38
C ASP A 3 17.33 -22.13 -16.12
N PHE A 4 18.06 -22.54 -15.10
CA PHE A 4 18.28 -21.77 -13.87
C PHE A 4 19.54 -20.93 -13.98
N VAL A 5 19.40 -19.64 -13.66
CA VAL A 5 20.51 -18.67 -13.60
C VAL A 5 20.49 -17.98 -12.24
N ASP A 6 21.63 -17.43 -11.83
CA ASP A 6 21.69 -16.65 -10.60
C ASP A 6 20.76 -15.46 -10.65
N ALA A 7 20.02 -15.22 -9.56
CA ALA A 7 19.04 -14.16 -9.47
C ALA A 7 19.73 -12.79 -9.34
N VAL A 8 19.53 -11.94 -10.33
CA VAL A 8 19.96 -10.54 -10.33
C VAL A 8 18.78 -9.64 -10.64
N ARG A 9 18.77 -8.43 -10.08
CA ARG A 9 17.82 -7.41 -10.50
C ARG A 9 18.37 -6.73 -11.75
N ASP A 10 17.69 -6.91 -12.86
CA ASP A 10 18.05 -6.33 -14.15
C ASP A 10 16.84 -5.59 -14.74
N ASP A 11 16.71 -4.34 -14.37
CA ASP A 11 15.65 -3.42 -14.83
C ASP A 11 14.23 -4.02 -14.70
N THR A 12 13.96 -4.61 -13.55
CA THR A 12 12.68 -5.27 -13.24
C THR A 12 11.54 -4.27 -13.31
N SER A 13 10.52 -4.56 -14.13
CA SER A 13 9.33 -3.70 -14.24
C SER A 13 8.59 -3.55 -12.89
N LEU A 14 8.06 -2.35 -12.65
CA LEU A 14 7.30 -2.02 -11.45
C LEU A 14 5.87 -1.68 -11.83
N LEU A 15 4.91 -2.26 -11.12
CA LEU A 15 3.51 -1.90 -11.16
C LEU A 15 3.19 -1.08 -9.92
N ILE A 16 2.86 0.19 -10.09
CA ILE A 16 2.64 1.15 -9.00
C ILE A 16 1.20 1.66 -9.09
N ALA A 17 0.47 1.67 -7.97
CA ALA A 17 -0.86 2.26 -7.92
C ALA A 17 -0.94 3.43 -6.92
N ILE A 18 -1.53 4.53 -7.36
CA ILE A 18 -1.78 5.73 -6.56
C ILE A 18 -3.28 5.99 -6.56
N ALA A 19 -3.92 5.75 -5.41
CA ALA A 19 -5.34 6.02 -5.23
C ALA A 19 -5.57 7.35 -4.51
N GLY A 20 -6.72 7.98 -4.73
CA GLY A 20 -7.10 9.18 -3.98
C GLY A 20 -8.31 9.90 -4.58
N ALA A 21 -8.90 10.79 -3.80
CA ALA A 21 -10.00 11.64 -4.21
C ALA A 21 -9.59 12.69 -5.26
N SER A 22 -10.56 13.40 -5.80
CA SER A 22 -10.28 14.59 -6.61
C SER A 22 -9.53 15.63 -5.75
N GLY A 23 -8.50 16.27 -6.31
CA GLY A 23 -7.67 17.24 -5.57
C GLY A 23 -6.60 16.66 -4.65
N SER A 24 -6.52 15.33 -4.49
CA SER A 24 -5.51 14.68 -3.65
C SER A 24 -4.09 14.65 -4.24
N GLY A 25 -3.90 15.17 -5.46
CA GLY A 25 -2.57 15.24 -6.10
C GLY A 25 -2.09 13.97 -6.81
N LYS A 26 -2.97 12.97 -7.06
CA LYS A 26 -2.62 11.70 -7.76
C LYS A 26 -1.85 11.90 -9.06
N THR A 27 -2.48 12.59 -10.01
CA THR A 27 -1.93 12.82 -11.36
C THR A 27 -0.60 13.54 -11.31
N PHE A 28 -0.50 14.57 -10.46
CA PHE A 28 0.75 15.32 -10.29
C PHE A 28 1.86 14.45 -9.69
N SER A 29 1.54 13.65 -8.65
CA SER A 29 2.48 12.70 -8.05
C SER A 29 2.93 11.62 -9.03
N ALA A 30 2.00 11.11 -9.86
CA ALA A 30 2.31 10.14 -10.91
C ALA A 30 3.27 10.71 -11.93
N LEU A 31 3.05 11.95 -12.39
CA LEU A 31 3.93 12.63 -13.35
C LEU A 31 5.32 12.92 -12.75
N LYS A 32 5.40 13.36 -11.50
CA LYS A 32 6.66 13.55 -10.77
C LYS A 32 7.45 12.24 -10.67
N MET A 33 6.81 11.18 -10.18
CA MET A 33 7.42 9.85 -10.05
C MET A 33 7.85 9.30 -11.43
N ALA A 34 6.98 9.43 -12.44
CA ALA A 34 7.28 9.00 -13.80
C ALA A 34 8.51 9.70 -14.38
N THR A 35 8.66 11.01 -14.12
CA THR A 35 9.85 11.77 -14.55
C THR A 35 11.13 11.21 -13.92
N GLY A 36 11.08 10.87 -12.63
CA GLY A 36 12.20 10.23 -11.94
C GLY A 36 12.50 8.81 -12.44
N LEU A 37 11.47 8.00 -12.66
CA LEU A 37 11.59 6.64 -13.23
C LEU A 37 12.11 6.67 -14.67
N ALA A 38 11.65 7.62 -15.49
CA ALA A 38 12.02 7.71 -16.89
C ALA A 38 13.48 8.17 -17.10
N GLN A 39 13.99 9.08 -16.27
CA GLN A 39 15.36 9.64 -16.43
C GLN A 39 15.65 10.14 -17.84
N GLY A 40 14.68 10.81 -18.47
CA GLY A 40 14.77 11.35 -19.81
C GLY A 40 14.26 10.42 -20.91
N GLU A 41 13.97 9.17 -20.62
CA GLU A 41 13.33 8.23 -21.56
C GLU A 41 11.82 8.55 -21.74
N PRO A 42 11.16 8.02 -22.80
CA PRO A 42 9.79 8.39 -23.12
C PRO A 42 8.76 7.98 -22.05
N ILE A 43 7.91 8.92 -21.65
CA ILE A 43 6.73 8.72 -20.82
C ILE A 43 5.49 8.75 -21.71
N TYR A 44 4.59 7.78 -21.53
CA TYR A 44 3.30 7.72 -22.21
C TYR A 44 2.17 7.78 -21.18
N ALA A 45 1.17 8.62 -21.46
CA ALA A 45 0.01 8.80 -20.63
C ALA A 45 -1.25 8.33 -21.37
N ILE A 46 -1.98 7.41 -20.76
CA ILE A 46 -3.29 6.92 -21.19
C ILE A 46 -4.32 7.61 -20.29
N ASP A 47 -5.10 8.52 -20.87
CA ASP A 47 -6.01 9.40 -20.15
C ASP A 47 -7.46 9.02 -20.51
N THR A 48 -8.23 8.59 -19.51
CA THR A 48 -9.66 8.28 -19.63
C THR A 48 -10.54 9.45 -19.17
N GLU A 49 -9.93 10.46 -18.54
CA GLU A 49 -10.63 11.63 -17.97
C GLU A 49 -10.72 12.81 -18.95
N ALA A 50 -11.02 12.54 -20.23
CA ALA A 50 -11.29 13.57 -21.23
C ALA A 50 -10.17 14.63 -21.37
N LYS A 51 -8.92 14.18 -21.49
CA LYS A 51 -7.71 15.01 -21.72
C LYS A 51 -7.30 15.87 -20.50
N ARG A 52 -7.74 15.56 -19.30
CA ARG A 52 -7.38 16.34 -18.10
C ARG A 52 -5.88 16.33 -17.81
N MET A 53 -5.15 15.27 -18.20
CA MET A 53 -3.71 15.24 -18.05
C MET A 53 -2.98 16.31 -18.87
N LEU A 54 -3.57 16.82 -19.97
CA LEU A 54 -2.97 17.87 -20.80
C LEU A 54 -2.80 19.20 -20.04
N HIS A 55 -3.50 19.43 -18.92
CA HIS A 55 -3.26 20.59 -18.05
C HIS A 55 -1.83 20.64 -17.49
N TYR A 56 -1.11 19.54 -17.53
CA TYR A 56 0.27 19.43 -17.05
C TYR A 56 1.32 19.44 -18.19
N ALA A 57 0.90 19.62 -19.46
CA ALA A 57 1.79 19.50 -20.62
C ALA A 57 2.91 20.57 -20.64
N ASP A 58 2.69 21.73 -20.04
CA ASP A 58 3.71 22.78 -19.93
C ASP A 58 4.79 22.47 -18.86
N GLN A 59 4.47 21.57 -17.91
CA GLN A 59 5.35 21.24 -16.78
C GLN A 59 6.08 19.90 -16.98
N PHE A 60 5.47 18.98 -17.72
CA PHE A 60 5.99 17.61 -17.90
C PHE A 60 5.99 17.22 -19.37
N LYS A 61 7.02 16.46 -19.79
CA LYS A 61 7.12 15.90 -21.14
C LYS A 61 6.57 14.48 -21.16
N PHE A 62 5.45 14.26 -21.84
CA PHE A 62 4.86 12.94 -22.04
C PHE A 62 4.12 12.88 -23.38
N LYS A 63 3.96 11.67 -23.92
CA LYS A 63 3.07 11.42 -25.06
C LYS A 63 1.70 11.03 -24.51
N HIS A 64 0.63 11.55 -25.11
CA HIS A 64 -0.72 11.46 -24.59
C HIS A 64 -1.63 10.64 -25.52
N MET A 65 -2.45 9.77 -24.94
CA MET A 65 -3.55 9.06 -25.59
C MET A 65 -4.86 9.40 -24.85
N ASP A 66 -5.83 9.97 -25.58
CA ASP A 66 -7.19 10.16 -25.10
C ASP A 66 -7.99 8.85 -25.33
N MET A 67 -8.03 7.99 -24.29
CA MET A 67 -8.74 6.71 -24.36
C MET A 67 -10.23 6.92 -24.19
N LYS A 68 -11.00 6.35 -25.11
CA LYS A 68 -12.46 6.44 -25.13
C LYS A 68 -13.12 5.11 -24.71
N PRO A 69 -14.38 5.16 -24.19
CA PRO A 69 -15.14 3.94 -23.94
C PRO A 69 -15.24 3.06 -25.20
N PRO A 70 -15.42 1.74 -25.03
CA PRO A 70 -15.64 1.04 -23.75
C PRO A 70 -14.34 0.79 -22.97
N PHE A 71 -14.41 0.95 -21.65
CA PHE A 71 -13.28 0.78 -20.74
C PHE A 71 -13.13 -0.68 -20.26
N THR A 72 -13.07 -1.59 -21.20
CA THR A 72 -12.94 -3.02 -20.91
C THR A 72 -11.51 -3.39 -20.49
N PRO A 73 -11.30 -4.48 -19.74
CA PRO A 73 -9.95 -5.00 -19.45
C PRO A 73 -9.07 -5.15 -20.70
N GLU A 74 -9.66 -5.60 -21.81
CA GLU A 74 -8.95 -5.74 -23.09
C GLU A 74 -8.51 -4.40 -23.66
N ALA A 75 -9.37 -3.38 -23.57
CA ALA A 75 -9.03 -2.04 -24.10
C ALA A 75 -7.86 -1.41 -23.32
N TYR A 76 -7.80 -1.62 -22.00
CA TYR A 76 -6.66 -1.17 -21.19
C TYR A 76 -5.37 -1.87 -21.57
N ILE A 77 -5.36 -3.20 -21.66
CA ILE A 77 -4.13 -3.93 -22.01
C ILE A 77 -3.67 -3.60 -23.43
N ASP A 78 -4.60 -3.42 -24.37
CA ASP A 78 -4.27 -3.01 -25.73
C ASP A 78 -3.61 -1.63 -25.79
N ALA A 79 -4.10 -0.67 -24.99
CA ALA A 79 -3.52 0.67 -24.88
C ALA A 79 -2.11 0.61 -24.26
N ILE A 80 -1.93 -0.16 -23.18
CA ILE A 80 -0.63 -0.38 -22.54
C ILE A 80 0.37 -0.99 -23.52
N GLN A 81 -0.01 -2.05 -24.21
CA GLN A 81 0.86 -2.73 -25.19
C GLN A 81 1.18 -1.85 -26.41
N LYS A 82 0.25 -0.97 -26.82
CA LYS A 82 0.55 0.04 -27.86
C LYS A 82 1.61 1.02 -27.40
N ALA A 83 1.50 1.52 -26.15
CA ALA A 83 2.51 2.41 -25.58
C ALA A 83 3.88 1.70 -25.45
N GLU A 84 3.91 0.46 -24.97
CA GLU A 84 5.13 -0.35 -24.87
C GLU A 84 5.81 -0.55 -26.23
N ARG A 85 5.06 -0.99 -27.26
CA ARG A 85 5.57 -1.13 -28.65
C ARG A 85 6.06 0.18 -29.24
N ALA A 86 5.52 1.31 -28.81
CA ALA A 86 5.97 2.64 -29.23
C ALA A 86 7.20 3.14 -28.44
N GLY A 87 7.78 2.30 -27.57
CA GLY A 87 9.02 2.57 -26.83
C GLY A 87 8.80 3.30 -25.51
N ALA A 88 7.62 3.16 -24.89
CA ALA A 88 7.40 3.71 -23.56
C ALA A 88 8.32 3.06 -22.52
N LYS A 89 9.06 3.88 -21.77
CA LYS A 89 9.79 3.42 -20.58
C LYS A 89 8.88 3.46 -19.34
N VAL A 90 8.05 4.49 -19.26
CA VAL A 90 7.05 4.66 -18.21
C VAL A 90 5.68 4.88 -18.85
N ILE A 91 4.67 4.20 -18.35
CA ILE A 91 3.27 4.35 -18.76
C ILE A 91 2.48 4.83 -17.55
N ILE A 92 1.73 5.91 -17.71
CA ILE A 92 0.78 6.40 -16.71
C ILE A 92 -0.63 6.13 -17.23
N ILE A 93 -1.52 5.65 -16.37
CA ILE A 93 -2.93 5.45 -16.69
C ILE A 93 -3.76 6.25 -15.70
N ASP A 94 -4.51 7.24 -16.20
CA ASP A 94 -5.36 8.13 -15.40
C ASP A 94 -6.73 8.33 -16.08
N SER A 95 -7.75 7.63 -15.64
CA SER A 95 -7.88 6.82 -14.42
C SER A 95 -8.10 5.34 -14.75
N THR A 96 -7.53 4.45 -13.92
CA THR A 96 -7.79 3.01 -14.02
C THR A 96 -9.16 2.66 -13.40
N SER A 97 -9.77 3.55 -12.61
CA SER A 97 -11.10 3.32 -12.02
C SER A 97 -12.21 3.16 -13.05
N ASP A 98 -12.02 3.66 -14.28
CA ASP A 98 -12.99 3.47 -15.35
C ASP A 98 -13.05 2.02 -15.86
N GLU A 99 -12.00 1.22 -15.66
CA GLU A 99 -12.06 -0.23 -15.89
C GLU A 99 -13.08 -0.91 -14.93
N TYR A 100 -13.28 -0.35 -13.74
CA TYR A 100 -14.22 -0.88 -12.76
C TYR A 100 -15.63 -0.32 -12.96
N GLU A 101 -15.80 1.01 -13.00
CA GLU A 101 -17.11 1.68 -12.96
C GLU A 101 -17.47 2.46 -14.24
N GLY A 102 -16.55 2.57 -15.21
CA GLY A 102 -16.81 3.26 -16.47
C GLY A 102 -17.62 2.42 -17.45
N VAL A 103 -18.03 3.05 -18.56
CA VAL A 103 -18.81 2.39 -19.63
C VAL A 103 -18.04 1.22 -20.21
N GLY A 104 -18.63 0.05 -20.22
CA GLY A 104 -17.99 -1.23 -20.61
C GLY A 104 -17.11 -1.84 -19.52
N GLY A 105 -17.05 -1.23 -18.33
CA GLY A 105 -16.26 -1.69 -17.19
C GLY A 105 -16.87 -2.89 -16.44
N LEU A 106 -16.22 -3.28 -15.36
CA LEU A 106 -16.58 -4.50 -14.63
C LEU A 106 -17.98 -4.45 -14.00
N GLN A 107 -18.44 -3.27 -13.58
CA GLN A 107 -19.79 -3.10 -13.02
C GLN A 107 -20.86 -3.30 -14.09
N GLU A 108 -20.70 -2.69 -15.26
CA GLU A 108 -21.65 -2.87 -16.35
C GLU A 108 -21.68 -4.34 -16.83
N MET A 109 -20.51 -5.00 -16.95
CA MET A 109 -20.43 -6.43 -17.24
C MET A 109 -21.14 -7.29 -16.17
N HIS A 110 -21.07 -6.87 -14.91
CA HIS A 110 -21.79 -7.54 -13.82
C HIS A 110 -23.30 -7.40 -13.99
N ASP A 111 -23.80 -6.21 -14.29
CA ASP A 111 -25.23 -5.96 -14.47
C ASP A 111 -25.79 -6.70 -15.70
N GLU A 112 -25.01 -6.76 -16.78
CA GLU A 112 -25.33 -7.61 -17.94
C GLU A 112 -25.42 -9.10 -17.55
N GLU A 113 -24.50 -9.56 -16.70
CA GLU A 113 -24.51 -10.96 -16.26
C GLU A 113 -25.66 -11.25 -15.30
N VAL A 114 -26.05 -10.31 -14.43
CA VAL A 114 -27.27 -10.40 -13.60
C VAL A 114 -28.49 -10.54 -14.50
N ALA A 115 -28.64 -9.68 -15.51
CA ALA A 115 -29.72 -9.71 -16.48
C ALA A 115 -29.78 -11.06 -17.24
N ARG A 116 -28.61 -11.57 -17.65
CA ARG A 116 -28.49 -12.88 -18.32
C ARG A 116 -28.93 -14.04 -17.43
N LEU A 117 -28.50 -14.05 -16.16
CA LEU A 117 -28.87 -15.08 -15.19
C LEU A 117 -30.35 -15.04 -14.82
N ALA A 118 -30.89 -13.84 -14.69
CA ALA A 118 -32.31 -13.61 -14.42
C ALA A 118 -33.20 -13.83 -15.65
N ARG A 119 -32.64 -13.90 -16.86
CA ARG A 119 -33.35 -13.97 -18.15
C ARG A 119 -34.34 -12.82 -18.35
N LYS A 120 -33.98 -11.61 -17.88
CA LYS A 120 -34.80 -10.41 -17.87
C LYS A 120 -33.93 -9.19 -17.99
N PRO A 121 -34.28 -8.11 -18.72
CA PRO A 121 -33.52 -6.89 -18.80
C PRO A 121 -33.26 -6.31 -17.40
N TYR A 122 -32.06 -5.75 -17.18
CA TYR A 122 -31.62 -5.28 -15.86
C TYR A 122 -32.55 -4.19 -15.29
N ASP A 123 -32.98 -3.26 -16.14
CA ASP A 123 -33.90 -2.17 -15.80
C ASP A 123 -35.30 -2.63 -15.37
N ARG A 124 -35.64 -3.91 -15.58
CA ARG A 124 -36.91 -4.54 -15.20
C ARG A 124 -36.79 -5.51 -14.02
N LEU A 125 -35.59 -5.63 -13.45
CA LEU A 125 -35.36 -6.51 -12.29
C LEU A 125 -35.85 -5.82 -11.01
N GLU A 126 -36.44 -6.62 -10.14
CA GLU A 126 -36.74 -6.20 -8.76
C GLU A 126 -35.52 -6.41 -7.86
N GLY A 127 -35.42 -5.65 -6.74
CA GLY A 127 -34.26 -5.70 -5.85
C GLY A 127 -33.90 -7.12 -5.40
N TRP A 128 -34.89 -7.96 -5.05
CA TRP A 128 -34.64 -9.34 -4.64
C TRP A 128 -34.08 -10.23 -5.77
N GLU A 129 -34.43 -9.95 -7.05
CA GLU A 129 -33.87 -10.65 -8.20
C GLU A 129 -32.41 -10.28 -8.39
N ILE A 130 -32.09 -8.97 -8.24
CA ILE A 130 -30.70 -8.48 -8.28
C ILE A 130 -29.88 -9.13 -7.16
N ASP A 131 -30.36 -9.09 -5.92
CA ASP A 131 -29.69 -9.68 -4.77
C ASP A 131 -29.41 -11.18 -4.95
N LYS A 132 -30.37 -11.91 -5.51
CA LYS A 132 -30.25 -13.35 -5.79
C LYS A 132 -29.09 -13.67 -6.74
N PHE A 133 -28.89 -12.86 -7.77
CA PHE A 133 -27.89 -13.10 -8.82
C PHE A 133 -26.61 -12.28 -8.65
N ASN A 134 -26.56 -11.32 -7.71
CA ASN A 134 -25.43 -10.43 -7.48
C ASN A 134 -24.11 -11.20 -7.31
N ALA A 135 -24.02 -12.09 -6.33
CA ALA A 135 -22.77 -12.79 -6.04
C ALA A 135 -22.29 -13.70 -7.21
N PRO A 136 -23.13 -14.55 -7.83
CA PRO A 136 -22.70 -15.38 -8.96
C PRO A 136 -22.34 -14.58 -10.22
N ALA A 137 -22.98 -13.43 -10.47
CA ALA A 137 -22.71 -12.60 -11.63
C ALA A 137 -21.27 -12.04 -11.65
N TRP A 138 -20.67 -11.78 -10.51
CA TRP A 138 -19.28 -11.32 -10.41
C TRP A 138 -18.24 -12.31 -10.95
N LYS A 139 -18.59 -13.56 -11.21
CA LYS A 139 -17.66 -14.58 -11.73
C LYS A 139 -17.10 -14.17 -13.10
N VAL A 140 -17.92 -13.68 -14.00
CA VAL A 140 -17.53 -13.31 -15.37
C VAL A 140 -16.64 -12.08 -15.39
N PRO A 141 -17.04 -10.92 -14.82
CA PRO A 141 -16.18 -9.71 -14.78
C PRO A 141 -14.81 -9.96 -14.13
N LYS A 142 -14.79 -10.62 -12.96
CA LYS A 142 -13.52 -10.92 -12.25
C LYS A 142 -12.61 -11.86 -13.02
N THR A 143 -13.17 -12.85 -13.70
CA THR A 143 -12.38 -13.74 -14.55
C THR A 143 -11.78 -12.95 -15.72
N ARG A 144 -12.56 -12.08 -16.35
CA ARG A 144 -12.13 -11.25 -17.47
C ARG A 144 -11.05 -10.28 -17.07
N HIS A 145 -11.22 -9.53 -15.96
CA HIS A 145 -10.19 -8.70 -15.35
C HIS A 145 -8.87 -9.48 -15.16
N LYS A 146 -8.95 -10.64 -14.48
CA LYS A 146 -7.78 -11.47 -14.19
C LYS A 146 -7.07 -11.96 -15.45
N THR A 147 -7.82 -12.48 -16.42
CA THR A 147 -7.23 -13.14 -17.60
C THR A 147 -6.89 -12.19 -18.71
N ARG A 148 -7.64 -11.09 -18.88
CA ARG A 148 -7.50 -10.16 -20.01
C ARG A 148 -6.70 -8.91 -19.69
N LEU A 149 -6.61 -8.52 -18.40
CA LEU A 149 -5.77 -7.40 -17.97
C LEU A 149 -4.58 -7.88 -17.13
N MET A 150 -4.82 -8.47 -15.95
CA MET A 150 -3.76 -8.73 -14.98
C MET A 150 -2.73 -9.76 -15.45
N SER A 151 -3.15 -10.83 -16.14
CA SER A 151 -2.21 -11.84 -16.62
C SER A 151 -1.27 -11.31 -17.71
N PRO A 152 -1.74 -10.64 -18.78
CA PRO A 152 -0.84 -10.04 -19.76
C PRO A 152 -0.03 -8.88 -19.21
N LEU A 153 -0.57 -8.10 -18.25
CA LEU A 153 0.12 -6.98 -17.61
C LEU A 153 1.46 -7.39 -16.99
N ARG A 154 1.56 -8.59 -16.44
CA ARG A 154 2.80 -9.14 -15.85
C ARG A 154 3.91 -9.37 -16.87
N GLN A 155 3.61 -9.36 -18.17
CA GLN A 155 4.59 -9.53 -19.25
C GLN A 155 5.11 -8.18 -19.78
N VAL A 156 4.49 -7.07 -19.40
CA VAL A 156 4.89 -5.73 -19.81
C VAL A 156 6.19 -5.35 -19.09
N ARG A 157 7.15 -4.83 -19.84
CA ARG A 157 8.48 -4.47 -19.32
C ARG A 157 8.63 -3.00 -18.94
N ALA A 158 7.70 -2.15 -19.35
CA ALA A 158 7.67 -0.76 -18.90
C ALA A 158 7.31 -0.64 -17.42
N TYR A 159 7.74 0.42 -16.78
CA TYR A 159 7.21 0.83 -15.48
C TYR A 159 5.80 1.37 -15.66
N ILE A 160 4.84 0.94 -14.86
CA ILE A 160 3.45 1.38 -15.00
C ILE A 160 2.97 2.02 -13.70
N ILE A 161 2.37 3.21 -13.83
CA ILE A 161 1.74 3.94 -12.73
C ILE A 161 0.24 4.04 -13.03
N PHE A 162 -0.56 3.42 -12.18
CA PHE A 162 -2.02 3.45 -12.21
C PHE A 162 -2.52 4.51 -11.25
N CYS A 163 -3.24 5.51 -11.76
CA CYS A 163 -3.99 6.44 -10.95
C CYS A 163 -5.42 5.91 -10.77
N LEU A 164 -5.92 5.89 -9.54
CA LEU A 164 -7.26 5.43 -9.21
C LEU A 164 -8.02 6.52 -8.44
N ARG A 165 -9.29 6.63 -8.71
CA ARG A 165 -10.19 7.40 -7.85
C ARG A 165 -10.37 6.65 -6.52
N ALA A 166 -10.59 7.41 -5.46
CA ALA A 166 -10.98 6.88 -4.16
C ALA A 166 -12.17 7.66 -3.63
N GLU A 167 -13.01 6.98 -2.90
CA GLU A 167 -14.17 7.55 -2.21
C GLU A 167 -14.05 7.32 -0.71
N GLU A 168 -14.55 8.27 0.07
CA GLU A 168 -14.64 8.07 1.52
C GLU A 168 -15.79 7.11 1.81
N LYS A 169 -15.48 6.03 2.52
CA LYS A 169 -16.47 5.03 2.94
C LYS A 169 -16.67 5.04 4.43
N ILE A 170 -17.86 4.69 4.83
CA ILE A 170 -18.20 4.40 6.23
C ILE A 170 -18.37 2.89 6.42
N LYS A 171 -18.07 2.42 7.61
CA LYS A 171 -18.34 1.06 8.05
C LYS A 171 -19.23 1.07 9.30
N PHE A 172 -20.12 0.11 9.36
CA PHE A 172 -20.94 -0.11 10.55
C PHE A 172 -20.20 -1.10 11.46
N VAL A 173 -19.85 -0.66 12.65
CA VAL A 173 -19.19 -1.49 13.66
C VAL A 173 -20.13 -1.70 14.86
N LYS A 174 -20.09 -2.90 15.42
CA LYS A 174 -20.80 -3.15 16.68
C LYS A 174 -19.92 -2.71 17.83
N VAL A 175 -20.40 -1.75 18.59
CA VAL A 175 -19.73 -1.23 19.78
C VAL A 175 -20.61 -1.57 20.99
N PHE A 176 -20.01 -2.12 22.03
CA PHE A 176 -20.69 -2.40 23.28
C PHE A 176 -20.87 -1.09 24.05
N ASP A 177 -22.12 -0.72 24.35
CA ASP A 177 -22.44 0.44 25.16
C ASP A 177 -22.60 0.01 26.63
N GLU A 178 -21.60 0.29 27.41
CA GLU A 178 -21.58 -0.05 28.86
C GLU A 178 -22.76 0.54 29.65
N ARG A 179 -23.26 1.74 29.23
CA ARG A 179 -24.38 2.39 29.95
C ARG A 179 -25.71 1.68 29.73
N SER A 180 -25.92 1.11 28.54
CA SER A 180 -27.15 0.39 28.19
C SER A 180 -27.00 -1.13 28.31
N ASN A 181 -25.78 -1.63 28.54
CA ASN A 181 -25.40 -3.05 28.54
C ASN A 181 -25.89 -3.79 27.27
N ARG A 182 -25.77 -3.12 26.13
CA ARG A 182 -26.21 -3.64 24.81
C ARG A 182 -25.21 -3.29 23.72
N GLU A 183 -25.14 -4.14 22.70
CA GLU A 183 -24.47 -3.79 21.45
C GLU A 183 -25.25 -2.68 20.73
N LYS A 184 -24.54 -1.63 20.34
CA LYS A 184 -25.02 -0.58 19.43
C LYS A 184 -24.23 -0.60 18.14
N THR A 185 -24.90 -0.27 17.04
CA THR A 185 -24.20 -0.03 15.79
C THR A 185 -23.67 1.40 15.80
N ALA A 186 -22.34 1.54 15.72
CA ALA A 186 -21.67 2.81 15.48
C ALA A 186 -21.25 2.93 14.03
N ILE A 187 -21.18 4.15 13.53
CA ILE A 187 -20.66 4.46 12.20
C ILE A 187 -19.22 4.94 12.38
N GLU A 188 -18.28 4.27 11.72
CA GLU A 188 -16.88 4.68 11.66
C GLU A 188 -16.47 4.97 10.22
N SER A 189 -15.54 5.90 10.02
CA SER A 189 -14.91 6.08 8.71
C SER A 189 -14.08 4.84 8.37
N ALA A 190 -14.28 4.31 7.16
CA ALA A 190 -13.40 3.31 6.58
C ALA A 190 -12.24 3.97 5.82
N GLY A 191 -12.19 5.30 5.82
CA GLY A 191 -11.21 6.10 5.10
C GLY A 191 -11.45 6.13 3.59
N TRP A 192 -10.43 6.55 2.87
CA TRP A 192 -10.42 6.67 1.42
C TRP A 192 -10.19 5.31 0.76
N VAL A 193 -11.24 4.70 0.23
CA VAL A 193 -11.20 3.37 -0.38
C VAL A 193 -11.06 3.51 -1.90
N PRO A 194 -10.04 2.88 -2.52
CA PRO A 194 -9.85 2.90 -3.96
C PRO A 194 -11.01 2.27 -4.73
N ILE A 195 -11.40 2.91 -5.86
CA ILE A 195 -12.42 2.42 -6.78
C ILE A 195 -11.75 1.51 -7.81
N CYS A 196 -11.76 0.22 -7.56
CA CYS A 196 -11.18 -0.81 -8.43
C CYS A 196 -11.64 -2.22 -8.00
N GLU A 197 -11.22 -3.24 -8.75
CA GLU A 197 -11.35 -4.63 -8.28
C GLU A 197 -10.60 -4.81 -6.95
N LYS A 198 -11.22 -5.52 -6.00
CA LYS A 198 -10.78 -5.60 -4.60
C LYS A 198 -9.31 -6.00 -4.40
N ARG A 199 -8.75 -6.81 -5.31
CA ARG A 199 -7.37 -7.30 -5.22
C ARG A 199 -6.36 -6.43 -5.97
N PHE A 200 -6.84 -5.51 -6.82
CA PHE A 200 -5.99 -4.74 -7.72
C PHE A 200 -4.82 -4.07 -6.98
N MET A 201 -5.10 -3.34 -5.90
CA MET A 201 -4.06 -2.65 -5.11
C MET A 201 -3.00 -3.60 -4.54
N TYR A 202 -3.39 -4.82 -4.19
CA TYR A 202 -2.49 -5.81 -3.58
C TYR A 202 -1.68 -6.61 -4.62
N GLU A 203 -2.12 -6.63 -5.88
CA GLU A 203 -1.38 -7.26 -6.98
C GLU A 203 -0.25 -6.37 -7.53
N MET A 204 -0.23 -5.09 -7.17
CA MET A 204 0.84 -4.16 -7.55
C MET A 204 2.16 -4.48 -6.83
N THR A 205 3.28 -4.06 -7.39
CA THR A 205 4.58 -4.06 -6.69
C THR A 205 4.49 -3.17 -5.46
N MET A 206 3.88 -2.00 -5.61
CA MET A 206 3.56 -1.08 -4.53
C MET A 206 2.29 -0.30 -4.84
N SER A 207 1.54 0.03 -3.80
CA SER A 207 0.31 0.81 -3.93
C SER A 207 0.05 1.61 -2.66
N PHE A 208 -0.49 2.81 -2.79
CA PHE A 208 -0.82 3.69 -1.68
C PHE A 208 -1.94 4.66 -2.03
N THR A 209 -2.53 5.21 -0.98
CA THR A 209 -3.57 6.24 -1.09
C THR A 209 -3.01 7.61 -0.71
N VAL A 210 -3.46 8.65 -1.39
CA VAL A 210 -3.20 10.06 -1.07
C VAL A 210 -4.54 10.77 -0.82
N THR A 211 -4.53 11.74 0.09
CA THR A 211 -5.78 12.41 0.55
C THR A 211 -5.80 13.88 0.16
N PRO A 212 -6.99 14.51 0.09
CA PRO A 212 -7.09 15.95 -0.15
C PRO A 212 -6.47 16.79 0.98
N ASP A 213 -6.50 16.30 2.21
CA ASP A 213 -5.94 17.00 3.37
C ASP A 213 -4.43 17.12 3.31
N ASN A 214 -3.77 16.13 2.68
CA ASN A 214 -2.32 16.13 2.50
C ASN A 214 -1.94 15.70 1.07
N PRO A 215 -2.17 16.57 0.05
CA PRO A 215 -2.06 16.18 -1.34
C PRO A 215 -0.67 15.68 -1.71
N GLY A 216 -0.62 14.51 -2.35
CA GLY A 216 0.61 13.89 -2.84
C GLY A 216 1.45 13.19 -1.78
N VAL A 217 1.02 13.18 -0.52
CA VAL A 217 1.69 12.44 0.56
C VAL A 217 1.02 11.07 0.71
N PRO A 218 1.78 9.96 0.60
CA PRO A 218 1.25 8.62 0.84
C PRO A 218 0.69 8.47 2.26
N LEU A 219 -0.52 7.95 2.37
CA LEU A 219 -1.14 7.63 3.65
C LEU A 219 -0.52 6.32 4.18
N ILE A 220 0.43 6.47 5.08
CA ILE A 220 1.14 5.38 5.73
C ILE A 220 0.90 5.47 7.23
N GLU A 221 0.32 4.43 7.81
CA GLU A 221 0.07 4.29 9.24
C GLU A 221 0.82 3.07 9.75
N ASP A 222 1.53 3.20 10.85
CA ASP A 222 2.33 2.12 11.45
C ASP A 222 3.27 1.41 10.45
N GLY A 223 3.88 2.16 9.52
CA GLY A 223 4.76 1.62 8.49
C GLY A 223 4.04 0.84 7.38
N GLN A 224 2.72 0.89 7.31
CA GLN A 224 1.91 0.21 6.29
C GLN A 224 1.06 1.21 5.49
N ALA A 225 0.96 1.00 4.19
CA ALA A 225 0.07 1.79 3.35
C ALA A 225 -1.39 1.45 3.64
N VAL A 226 -2.19 2.47 3.97
CA VAL A 226 -3.63 2.31 4.18
C VAL A 226 -4.30 2.02 2.85
N HIS A 227 -5.12 0.97 2.80
CA HIS A 227 -5.74 0.44 1.57
C HIS A 227 -4.75 0.19 0.42
N GLY A 228 -3.49 -0.13 0.76
CA GLY A 228 -2.43 -0.37 -0.20
C GLY A 228 -1.40 -1.37 0.28
N LYS A 229 -0.26 -1.40 -0.42
CA LYS A 229 0.87 -2.27 -0.11
C LYS A 229 2.18 -1.58 -0.42
N ILE A 230 3.00 -1.31 0.58
CA ILE A 230 4.41 -0.93 0.40
C ILE A 230 5.24 -1.92 1.22
N GLN A 231 6.09 -2.68 0.55
CA GLN A 231 6.99 -3.62 1.23
C GLN A 231 8.08 -2.85 1.98
N SER A 232 8.61 -3.41 3.07
CA SER A 232 9.64 -2.78 3.92
C SER A 232 10.84 -2.27 3.13
N GLN A 233 11.28 -3.01 2.12
CA GLN A 233 12.38 -2.61 1.23
C GLN A 233 12.09 -1.37 0.37
N HIS A 234 10.83 -0.99 0.19
CA HIS A 234 10.41 0.18 -0.59
C HIS A 234 10.04 1.39 0.29
N LEU A 235 9.75 1.19 1.57
CA LEU A 235 9.40 2.27 2.50
C LEU A 235 10.41 3.42 2.53
N PRO A 236 11.74 3.20 2.48
CA PRO A 236 12.71 4.29 2.46
C PRO A 236 12.59 5.24 1.26
N PHE A 237 11.90 4.82 0.19
CA PHE A 237 11.67 5.66 -0.98
C PHE A 237 10.48 6.63 -0.78
N PHE A 238 9.68 6.41 0.26
CA PHE A 238 8.51 7.22 0.63
C PHE A 238 8.66 7.75 2.07
N PRO A 239 9.53 8.76 2.29
CA PRO A 239 9.73 9.31 3.63
C PRO A 239 8.41 9.84 4.22
N ALA A 240 8.17 9.58 5.49
CA ALA A 240 6.94 9.96 6.17
C ALA A 240 6.66 11.47 6.03
N GLY A 241 5.42 11.84 5.75
CA GLY A 241 5.00 13.23 5.61
C GLY A 241 5.52 13.96 4.37
N LYS A 242 6.29 13.30 3.49
CA LYS A 242 6.79 13.93 2.26
C LYS A 242 5.95 13.56 1.05
N ARG A 243 5.78 14.54 0.16
CA ARG A 243 5.11 14.32 -1.13
C ARG A 243 5.96 13.43 -2.02
N VAL A 244 5.27 12.60 -2.80
CA VAL A 244 5.89 11.85 -3.89
C VAL A 244 6.49 12.82 -4.92
N ASP A 245 7.74 12.62 -5.25
CA ASP A 245 8.52 13.47 -6.15
C ASP A 245 9.37 12.66 -7.15
N GLU A 246 10.19 13.34 -7.92
CA GLU A 246 11.09 12.72 -8.90
C GLU A 246 12.19 11.88 -8.22
N GLU A 247 12.57 12.24 -6.99
CA GLU A 247 13.58 11.49 -6.24
C GLU A 247 13.07 10.10 -5.85
N CYS A 248 11.78 9.99 -5.47
CA CYS A 248 11.14 8.69 -5.29
C CYS A 248 11.27 7.83 -6.54
N GLY A 249 10.98 8.40 -7.71
CA GLY A 249 11.11 7.70 -8.99
C GLY A 249 12.55 7.27 -9.31
N ARG A 250 13.53 8.14 -9.07
CA ARG A 250 14.96 7.82 -9.29
C ARG A 250 15.42 6.66 -8.40
N LYS A 251 15.06 6.69 -7.12
CA LYS A 251 15.41 5.62 -6.18
C LYS A 251 14.76 4.29 -6.54
N LEU A 252 13.49 4.31 -6.95
CA LEU A 252 12.78 3.11 -7.42
C LEU A 252 13.43 2.52 -8.66
N ARG A 253 13.84 3.35 -9.62
CA ARG A 253 14.56 2.86 -10.80
C ARG A 253 15.92 2.27 -10.46
N ALA A 254 16.72 2.95 -9.62
CA ALA A 254 18.00 2.45 -9.15
C ALA A 254 17.84 1.09 -8.46
N TRP A 255 16.82 0.97 -7.61
CA TRP A 255 16.49 -0.30 -6.98
C TRP A 255 16.10 -1.39 -7.99
N ALA A 256 15.25 -1.08 -8.98
CA ALA A 256 14.82 -2.03 -10.00
C ALA A 256 15.98 -2.54 -10.86
N ARG A 257 17.03 -1.73 -11.04
CA ARG A 257 18.24 -2.07 -11.79
C ARG A 257 19.32 -2.76 -10.94
N GLY A 258 19.05 -3.00 -9.65
CA GLY A 258 20.04 -3.61 -8.75
C GLY A 258 21.20 -2.69 -8.38
N GLU A 259 21.09 -1.39 -8.66
CA GLU A 259 22.08 -0.40 -8.24
C GLU A 259 22.01 -0.26 -6.72
N ASN A 260 23.17 -0.25 -6.03
CA ASN A 260 23.25 -0.10 -4.58
C ASN A 260 22.71 1.27 -4.16
N THR A 261 21.43 1.32 -3.84
CA THR A 261 20.90 2.42 -3.05
C THR A 261 21.32 2.14 -1.60
N SER A 262 22.14 2.99 -1.01
CA SER A 262 22.64 2.89 0.37
C SER A 262 21.50 2.90 1.39
N ALA A 263 20.76 1.80 1.49
CA ALA A 263 19.69 1.55 2.45
C ALA A 263 19.35 0.04 2.53
N SER A 264 20.33 -0.84 2.29
CA SER A 264 20.17 -2.27 2.57
C SER A 264 21.22 -2.63 3.60
N GLN A 265 20.87 -2.60 4.86
CA GLN A 265 21.53 -3.46 5.84
C GLN A 265 20.84 -4.82 5.73
N ASP A 266 21.52 -5.74 5.05
CA ASP A 266 21.19 -7.17 5.16
C ASP A 266 21.48 -7.63 6.59
N PRO A 267 20.69 -8.55 7.14
CA PRO A 267 21.02 -9.18 8.42
C PRO A 267 22.33 -9.96 8.25
N PRO A 268 23.28 -9.88 9.20
CA PRO A 268 24.59 -10.50 9.06
C PRO A 268 24.50 -12.02 9.05
N ALA A 269 24.98 -12.62 7.97
CA ALA A 269 25.32 -14.03 7.93
C ALA A 269 26.47 -14.30 8.91
N SER A 270 26.24 -15.22 9.83
CA SER A 270 27.22 -15.69 10.79
C SER A 270 28.45 -16.27 10.11
N SER A 271 29.62 -15.66 10.28
CA SER A 271 30.90 -16.36 10.16
C SER A 271 31.93 -15.84 11.17
N SER A 272 32.54 -16.79 11.80
CA SER A 272 33.44 -16.72 12.94
C SER A 272 34.82 -16.15 12.65
N ARG A 273 35.38 -15.46 13.66
CA ARG A 273 36.79 -15.32 14.07
C ARG A 273 37.80 -14.64 13.15
N GLN A 274 38.44 -13.55 13.57
CA GLN A 274 39.67 -13.54 14.41
C GLN A 274 40.06 -12.09 14.77
N ALA A 275 40.65 -11.95 15.95
CA ALA A 275 41.21 -10.75 16.53
C ALA A 275 42.47 -10.29 15.80
N ASP A 276 42.73 -8.99 15.75
CA ASP A 276 43.97 -8.45 16.32
C ASP A 276 43.96 -6.90 16.44
N THR A 277 44.72 -6.46 17.40
CA THR A 277 45.03 -5.23 18.06
C THR A 277 45.43 -4.04 17.20
N GLY A 278 45.09 -2.78 17.67
CA GLY A 278 45.80 -1.58 17.27
C GLY A 278 45.08 -0.28 17.67
N ALA A 279 45.64 0.44 18.61
CA ALA A 279 45.14 1.62 19.33
C ALA A 279 45.12 2.94 18.55
N GLY A 280 44.22 3.84 18.97
CA GLY A 280 44.46 5.28 19.06
C GLY A 280 43.41 6.19 18.40
N PRO A 281 43.08 7.31 18.99
CA PRO A 281 41.78 7.92 19.00
C PRO A 281 41.63 9.13 18.08
N LEU A 282 40.42 9.39 17.55
CA LEU A 282 39.98 10.77 17.25
C LEU A 282 38.47 10.92 17.37
N SER A 283 38.12 11.82 18.24
CA SER A 283 36.86 12.43 18.57
C SER A 283 36.05 12.90 17.35
N SER A 284 34.77 12.51 17.29
CA SER A 284 33.71 13.32 16.71
C SER A 284 32.41 13.04 17.45
N SER A 285 31.86 14.09 18.04
CA SER A 285 30.62 14.16 18.78
C SER A 285 29.45 13.73 17.89
N GLN A 286 28.89 12.50 18.12
CA GLN A 286 27.58 12.10 17.72
C GLN A 286 26.64 12.28 18.91
N GLU A 287 25.53 13.01 18.71
CA GLU A 287 24.43 13.02 19.64
C GLU A 287 23.94 11.58 19.85
N PRO A 288 23.70 11.13 21.08
CA PRO A 288 23.21 9.78 21.33
C PRO A 288 21.78 9.65 20.79
N ALA A 289 21.53 8.55 20.09
CA ALA A 289 20.17 8.10 19.75
C ALA A 289 19.30 8.08 21.02
N PRO A 290 17.98 8.37 20.92
CA PRO A 290 17.10 8.40 22.07
C PRO A 290 17.07 7.01 22.74
N THR A 291 17.68 6.88 23.89
CA THR A 291 17.70 5.64 24.67
C THR A 291 16.30 5.41 25.26
N HIS A 292 15.70 4.25 24.97
CA HIS A 292 14.46 3.81 25.63
C HIS A 292 14.68 3.69 27.16
N ASP A 293 13.64 3.97 27.91
CA ASP A 293 13.61 3.60 29.35
C ASP A 293 13.38 2.10 29.48
N ARG A 294 14.48 1.33 29.35
CA ARG A 294 14.47 -0.13 29.39
C ARG A 294 13.85 -0.69 30.66
N ALA A 295 14.07 -0.04 31.80
CA ALA A 295 13.53 -0.51 33.07
C ALA A 295 12.01 -0.42 33.07
N LEU A 296 11.46 0.71 32.62
CA LEU A 296 10.03 0.91 32.51
C LEU A 296 9.37 -0.05 31.52
N LEU A 297 9.98 -0.27 30.37
CA LEU A 297 9.46 -1.19 29.34
C LEU A 297 9.53 -2.65 29.81
N THR A 298 10.58 -3.04 30.53
CA THR A 298 10.71 -4.40 31.11
C THR A 298 9.62 -4.67 32.15
N GLU A 299 9.40 -3.73 33.07
CA GLU A 299 8.34 -3.83 34.06
C GLU A 299 6.95 -3.93 33.41
N TYR A 300 6.71 -3.11 32.40
CA TYR A 300 5.47 -3.13 31.62
C TYR A 300 5.26 -4.45 30.89
N HIS A 301 6.30 -4.97 30.20
CA HIS A 301 6.24 -6.27 29.57
C HIS A 301 5.91 -7.40 30.54
N GLN A 302 6.58 -7.45 31.70
CA GLN A 302 6.33 -8.47 32.74
C GLN A 302 4.88 -8.40 33.26
N LYS A 303 4.33 -7.20 33.41
CA LYS A 303 2.93 -7.03 33.81
C LYS A 303 2.00 -7.61 32.76
N LEU A 304 2.16 -7.25 31.47
CA LEU A 304 1.31 -7.74 30.39
C LEU A 304 1.47 -9.24 30.11
N ALA A 305 2.63 -9.81 30.38
CA ALA A 305 2.88 -11.24 30.18
C ALA A 305 2.01 -12.13 31.05
N GLY A 306 1.63 -11.65 32.23
CA GLY A 306 0.74 -12.35 33.17
C GLY A 306 -0.75 -12.21 32.86
N GLU A 307 -1.16 -11.30 31.97
CA GLU A 307 -2.57 -11.05 31.71
C GLU A 307 -3.17 -12.12 30.78
N ILE A 308 -4.39 -12.54 31.08
CA ILE A 308 -5.09 -13.65 30.41
C ILE A 308 -6.28 -13.19 29.57
N SER A 309 -6.67 -11.92 29.64
CA SER A 309 -7.75 -11.36 28.84
C SER A 309 -7.34 -10.03 28.21
N ARG A 310 -8.06 -9.62 27.15
CA ARG A 310 -7.89 -8.33 26.51
C ARG A 310 -8.24 -7.16 27.43
N GLU A 311 -9.22 -7.34 28.30
CA GLU A 311 -9.67 -6.34 29.26
C GLU A 311 -8.59 -6.07 30.29
N ASP A 312 -7.95 -7.13 30.81
CA ASP A 312 -6.82 -7.04 31.73
C ASP A 312 -5.62 -6.33 31.10
N LEU A 313 -5.31 -6.62 29.80
CA LEU A 313 -4.25 -5.92 29.07
C LEU A 313 -4.53 -4.42 28.96
N ILE A 314 -5.76 -4.03 28.66
CA ILE A 314 -6.14 -2.62 28.54
C ILE A 314 -6.05 -1.94 29.89
N SER A 315 -6.56 -2.58 30.97
CA SER A 315 -6.49 -2.05 32.32
C SER A 315 -5.05 -1.83 32.77
N SER A 316 -4.19 -2.83 32.57
CA SER A 316 -2.76 -2.73 32.88
C SER A 316 -2.06 -1.64 32.05
N HIS A 317 -2.44 -1.45 30.79
CA HIS A 317 -1.90 -0.35 29.97
C HIS A 317 -2.30 1.04 30.51
N GLU A 318 -3.56 1.24 30.92
CA GLU A 318 -4.02 2.51 31.49
C GLU A 318 -3.30 2.83 32.82
N GLU A 319 -2.94 1.82 33.60
CA GLU A 319 -2.13 1.98 34.83
C GLU A 319 -0.73 2.56 34.51
N PHE A 320 -0.10 2.13 33.41
CA PHE A 320 1.24 2.59 33.00
C PHE A 320 1.24 3.90 32.20
N LYS A 321 0.13 4.31 31.62
CA LYS A 321 -0.02 5.48 30.77
C LYS A 321 0.55 6.77 31.35
N PRO A 322 0.32 7.12 32.68
CA PRO A 322 0.92 8.32 33.27
C PRO A 322 2.45 8.26 33.36
N ARG A 323 3.03 7.06 33.42
CA ARG A 323 4.48 6.84 33.49
C ARG A 323 5.10 7.03 32.11
N PHE A 324 4.44 6.53 31.04
CA PHE A 324 4.87 6.76 29.66
C PHE A 324 4.75 8.23 29.25
N ALA A 325 3.77 8.96 29.75
CA ALA A 325 3.62 10.39 29.49
C ALA A 325 4.77 11.25 30.08
N LYS A 326 5.52 10.70 31.04
CA LYS A 326 6.72 11.34 31.63
C LYS A 326 8.02 10.85 31.01
N ALA A 327 7.98 9.77 30.22
CA ALA A 327 9.12 9.23 29.50
C ALA A 327 9.29 9.93 28.14
N ASN A 328 10.36 9.58 27.42
CA ASN A 328 10.55 10.09 26.07
C ASN A 328 9.58 9.44 25.07
N GLU A 329 9.41 10.07 23.91
CA GLU A 329 8.49 9.63 22.84
C GLU A 329 8.83 8.20 22.36
N ALA A 330 10.11 7.87 22.24
CA ALA A 330 10.55 6.54 21.83
C ALA A 330 10.08 5.43 22.80
N THR A 331 10.13 5.68 24.12
CA THR A 331 9.63 4.75 25.14
C THR A 331 8.11 4.58 25.04
N ALA A 332 7.37 5.65 24.78
CA ALA A 332 5.92 5.61 24.62
C ALA A 332 5.50 4.81 23.38
N GLU A 333 6.20 4.94 22.27
CA GLU A 333 5.95 4.14 21.04
C GLU A 333 6.32 2.67 21.23
N ALA A 334 7.45 2.36 21.88
CA ALA A 334 7.80 0.98 22.20
C ALA A 334 6.73 0.33 23.10
N ALA A 335 6.18 1.04 24.10
CA ALA A 335 5.12 0.55 24.95
C ALA A 335 3.83 0.20 24.18
N LYS A 336 3.45 0.98 23.17
CA LYS A 336 2.30 0.66 22.30
C LYS A 336 2.55 -0.63 21.49
N SER A 337 3.76 -0.82 20.98
CA SER A 337 4.15 -2.02 20.24
C SER A 337 4.13 -3.27 21.14
N ILE A 338 4.58 -3.15 22.39
CA ILE A 338 4.51 -4.22 23.40
C ILE A 338 3.06 -4.61 23.69
N LEU A 339 2.15 -3.64 23.90
CA LEU A 339 0.73 -3.91 24.10
C LEU A 339 0.12 -4.66 22.91
N ARG A 340 0.47 -4.26 21.68
CA ARG A 340 -0.01 -4.91 20.46
C ARG A 340 0.45 -6.36 20.38
N ALA A 341 1.73 -6.64 20.69
CA ALA A 341 2.28 -7.99 20.69
C ALA A 341 1.53 -8.91 21.67
N HIS A 342 1.27 -8.45 22.90
CA HIS A 342 0.48 -9.21 23.86
C HIS A 342 -0.99 -9.37 23.47
N THR A 343 -1.57 -8.41 22.75
CA THR A 343 -2.93 -8.53 22.21
C THR A 343 -2.99 -9.62 21.13
N MET A 344 -1.96 -9.75 20.28
CA MET A 344 -1.87 -10.83 19.28
C MET A 344 -1.71 -12.20 19.94
N ARG A 345 -0.89 -12.28 21.00
CA ARG A 345 -0.76 -13.51 21.81
C ARG A 345 -2.11 -14.01 22.34
N LEU A 346 -2.94 -13.12 22.88
CA LEU A 346 -4.26 -13.50 23.42
C LEU A 346 -5.28 -13.89 22.37
N LYS A 347 -5.02 -13.59 21.10
CA LYS A 347 -5.86 -13.99 19.95
C LYS A 347 -5.40 -15.30 19.29
N ASP A 348 -4.42 -16.00 19.86
CA ASP A 348 -3.72 -17.14 19.25
C ASP A 348 -3.08 -16.84 17.87
N GLU A 349 -2.83 -15.55 17.59
CA GLU A 349 -2.17 -15.09 16.35
C GLU A 349 -0.62 -15.10 16.48
N ALA A 350 -0.10 -15.24 17.71
CA ALA A 350 1.33 -15.39 18.00
C ALA A 350 1.50 -16.28 19.24
N ASP A 351 2.52 -17.15 19.24
CA ASP A 351 2.89 -17.92 20.42
C ASP A 351 3.66 -17.08 21.45
N ALA A 352 3.76 -17.57 22.68
CA ALA A 352 4.39 -16.84 23.77
C ALA A 352 5.90 -16.59 23.55
N ASP A 353 6.61 -17.55 22.94
CA ASP A 353 8.06 -17.44 22.72
C ASP A 353 8.37 -16.41 21.62
N THR A 354 7.60 -16.42 20.53
CA THR A 354 7.69 -15.40 19.46
C THR A 354 7.36 -14.01 20.00
N THR A 355 6.32 -13.90 20.85
CA THR A 355 5.94 -12.62 21.47
C THR A 355 7.05 -12.11 22.39
N ASN A 356 7.62 -12.95 23.23
CA ASN A 356 8.70 -12.57 24.16
C ASN A 356 9.96 -12.15 23.42
N THR A 357 10.35 -12.87 22.37
CA THR A 357 11.52 -12.55 21.54
C THR A 357 11.36 -11.18 20.86
N TYR A 358 10.20 -10.91 20.25
CA TYR A 358 9.91 -9.65 19.63
C TYR A 358 9.90 -8.48 20.62
N VAL A 359 9.27 -8.66 21.79
CA VAL A 359 9.21 -7.63 22.84
C VAL A 359 10.59 -7.34 23.43
N GLN A 360 11.44 -8.36 23.56
CA GLN A 360 12.81 -8.14 24.05
C GLN A 360 13.61 -7.28 23.08
N GLY A 361 13.50 -7.48 21.77
CA GLY A 361 14.12 -6.61 20.75
C GLY A 361 13.66 -5.15 20.89
N LEU A 362 12.34 -4.91 21.09
CA LEU A 362 11.82 -3.56 21.31
C LEU A 362 12.36 -2.89 22.58
N ILE A 363 12.58 -3.65 23.66
CA ILE A 363 13.14 -3.16 24.92
C ILE A 363 14.63 -2.82 24.75
N ASP A 364 15.33 -3.61 23.99
CA ASP A 364 16.77 -3.45 23.73
C ASP A 364 17.06 -2.33 22.70
N GLY A 365 16.04 -1.89 21.97
CA GLY A 365 16.13 -0.81 21.00
C GLY A 365 16.68 -1.29 19.66
N GLU A 366 16.39 -2.57 19.30
CA GLU A 366 16.74 -3.22 18.04
C GLU A 366 15.63 -3.06 16.99
#